data_b22195bcc9a3fea40db9f8d4bb1cfa6a
#
_entry.id   b22195bcc9a3fea40db9f8d4bb1cfa6a
#
_cell.length_a   1.000
_cell.length_b   1.000
_cell.length_c   1.000
_cell.angle_alpha   90.00
_cell.angle_beta   90.00
_cell.angle_gamma   90.00
#
_symmetry.space_group_name_H-M   'P 1'
#
loop_
_entity.id
_entity.type
_entity.pdbx_description
1 polymer ?
#
loop_
_entity_poly.entity_id
_entity_poly.type
_entity_poly.pdbx_seq_one_letter_code
_entity_poly.pdbx_strand_id
1 'polypeptide(L)'
;LALLAKVQLEDKAKAKPAALSGGQKQRFSIACALVNEPKVLFLDEPTTGLDPQAKRNLWDLVKGLNDGGMTIVLTTHNMEEAEELCDRIAIMDHGKIIAEGTPQALILEFAPEPPDAPLHGNLEDVFLSLTGHGLRE
;
A
#
# COMPACT_ATOMS: atom_id res chain seq x y z
N LEU A 1 8.61 9.69 -22.22
CA LEU A 1 7.38 8.97 -22.62
C LEU A 1 7.29 7.56 -22.05
N ALA A 2 8.39 6.77 -22.03
CA ALA A 2 8.38 5.41 -21.51
C ALA A 2 8.01 5.34 -20.00
N LEU A 3 8.44 6.31 -19.19
CA LEU A 3 8.07 6.40 -17.78
C LEU A 3 6.59 6.77 -17.59
N LEU A 4 6.07 7.66 -18.43
CA LEU A 4 4.65 8.01 -18.39
C LEU A 4 3.77 6.81 -18.77
N ALA A 5 4.23 5.98 -19.70
CA ALA A 5 3.55 4.74 -20.06
C ALA A 5 3.49 3.77 -18.87
N LYS A 6 4.59 3.61 -18.14
CA LYS A 6 4.63 2.76 -16.94
C LYS A 6 3.60 3.17 -15.87
N VAL A 7 3.32 4.45 -15.76
CA VAL A 7 2.37 4.99 -14.78
C VAL A 7 1.01 5.35 -15.40
N GLN A 8 0.77 4.97 -16.65
CA GLN A 8 -0.48 5.20 -17.40
C GLN A 8 -0.87 6.68 -17.51
N LEU A 9 0.10 7.52 -17.84
CA LEU A 9 -0.06 8.97 -18.02
C LEU A 9 0.41 9.48 -19.39
N GLU A 10 0.49 8.64 -20.40
CA GLU A 10 0.97 9.02 -21.74
C GLU A 10 0.12 10.14 -22.36
N ASP A 11 -1.19 10.08 -22.17
CA ASP A 11 -2.15 11.07 -22.65
C ASP A 11 -2.05 12.42 -21.91
N LYS A 12 -1.35 12.45 -20.78
CA LYS A 12 -1.13 13.64 -19.94
C LYS A 12 0.26 14.26 -20.10
N ALA A 13 1.06 13.83 -21.07
CA ALA A 13 2.43 14.30 -21.25
C ALA A 13 2.55 15.82 -21.41
N LYS A 14 1.53 16.48 -21.93
CA LYS A 14 1.47 17.94 -22.10
C LYS A 14 0.63 18.67 -21.05
N ALA A 15 0.02 17.93 -20.12
CA ALA A 15 -0.81 18.52 -19.08
C ALA A 15 0.06 19.23 -18.03
N LYS A 16 -0.45 20.32 -17.48
CA LYS A 16 0.16 20.95 -16.30
C LYS A 16 -0.14 20.12 -15.07
N PRO A 17 0.80 20.02 -14.09
CA PRO A 17 0.58 19.25 -12.87
C PRO A 17 -0.71 19.61 -12.14
N ALA A 18 -1.10 20.89 -12.14
CA ALA A 18 -2.34 21.35 -11.49
C ALA A 18 -3.62 20.79 -12.14
N ALA A 19 -3.55 20.33 -13.40
CA ALA A 19 -4.69 19.75 -14.13
C ALA A 19 -4.87 18.26 -13.88
N LEU A 20 -3.97 17.61 -13.13
CA LEU A 20 -4.03 16.20 -12.81
C LEU A 20 -4.97 15.93 -11.63
N SER A 21 -5.70 14.81 -11.67
CA SER A 21 -6.44 14.30 -10.51
C SER A 21 -5.48 13.88 -9.37
N GLY A 22 -6.02 13.64 -8.17
CA GLY A 22 -5.22 13.14 -7.04
C GLY A 22 -4.47 11.85 -7.37
N GLY A 23 -5.14 10.87 -7.96
CA GLY A 23 -4.52 9.61 -8.38
C GLY A 23 -3.48 9.80 -9.49
N GLN A 24 -3.74 10.69 -10.45
CA GLN A 24 -2.78 11.03 -11.51
C GLN A 24 -1.53 11.72 -10.95
N LYS A 25 -1.69 12.65 -10.00
CA LYS A 25 -0.56 13.29 -9.29
C LYS A 25 0.30 12.25 -8.56
N GLN A 26 -0.34 11.30 -7.89
CA GLN A 26 0.37 10.25 -7.18
C GLN A 26 1.15 9.34 -8.14
N ARG A 27 0.55 8.93 -9.26
CA ARG A 27 1.26 8.18 -10.29
C ARG A 27 2.40 8.97 -10.93
N PHE A 28 2.21 10.26 -11.14
CA PHE A 28 3.28 11.15 -11.62
C PHE A 28 4.45 11.23 -10.63
N SER A 29 4.16 11.34 -9.34
CA SER A 29 5.19 11.31 -8.29
C SER A 29 6.00 10.01 -8.31
N ILE A 30 5.35 8.87 -8.51
CA ILE A 30 6.02 7.59 -8.67
C ILE A 30 6.89 7.59 -9.93
N ALA A 31 6.41 8.11 -11.06
CA ALA A 31 7.21 8.22 -12.28
C ALA A 31 8.48 9.04 -12.06
N CYS A 32 8.40 10.14 -11.30
CA CYS A 32 9.59 10.93 -10.93
C CYS A 32 10.60 10.11 -10.12
N ALA A 33 10.13 9.29 -9.19
CA ALA A 33 11.01 8.40 -8.42
C ALA A 33 11.67 7.31 -9.29
N LEU A 34 11.02 6.89 -10.37
CA LEU A 34 11.52 5.86 -11.28
C LEU A 34 12.57 6.34 -12.27
N VAL A 35 12.84 7.64 -12.36
CA VAL A 35 13.78 8.23 -13.35
C VAL A 35 15.18 7.61 -13.26
N ASN A 36 15.65 7.33 -12.07
CA ASN A 36 16.98 6.76 -11.82
C ASN A 36 17.00 5.22 -11.78
N GLU A 37 15.93 4.58 -12.23
CA GLU A 37 15.80 3.11 -12.24
C GLU A 37 16.14 2.48 -10.86
N PRO A 38 15.47 2.88 -9.78
CA PRO A 38 15.79 2.40 -8.44
C PRO A 38 15.48 0.91 -8.30
N LYS A 39 16.22 0.24 -7.42
CA LYS A 39 15.94 -1.15 -7.01
C LYS A 39 14.94 -1.20 -5.85
N VAL A 40 14.87 -0.14 -5.08
CA VAL A 40 13.98 -0.02 -3.91
C VAL A 40 13.19 1.28 -4.02
N LEU A 41 11.89 1.19 -3.87
CA LEU A 41 10.96 2.31 -3.87
C LEU A 41 10.28 2.41 -2.50
N PHE A 42 10.33 3.59 -1.89
CA PHE A 42 9.62 3.89 -0.66
C PHE A 42 8.34 4.67 -0.97
N LEU A 43 7.22 4.19 -0.49
CA LEU A 43 5.91 4.83 -0.63
C LEU A 43 5.32 5.11 0.76
N ASP A 44 5.09 6.36 1.07
CA ASP A 44 4.49 6.78 2.34
C ASP A 44 3.00 7.07 2.15
N GLU A 45 2.16 6.19 2.70
CA GLU A 45 0.70 6.27 2.63
C GLU A 45 0.17 6.61 1.22
N PRO A 46 0.50 5.79 0.20
CA PRO A 46 0.37 6.19 -1.20
C PRO A 46 -1.06 6.39 -1.68
N THR A 47 -2.06 5.83 -1.00
CA THR A 47 -3.47 5.89 -1.42
C THR A 47 -4.33 6.82 -0.57
N THR A 48 -3.75 7.53 0.38
CA THR A 48 -4.49 8.46 1.24
C THR A 48 -5.19 9.53 0.42
N GLY A 49 -6.48 9.71 0.66
CA GLY A 49 -7.30 10.71 -0.03
C GLY A 49 -7.74 10.34 -1.44
N LEU A 50 -7.42 9.15 -1.93
CA LEU A 50 -7.86 8.67 -3.24
C LEU A 50 -9.24 8.01 -3.17
N ASP A 51 -10.04 8.19 -4.23
CA ASP A 51 -11.29 7.42 -4.38
C ASP A 51 -11.00 5.93 -4.62
N PRO A 52 -12.00 5.02 -4.47
CA PRO A 52 -11.77 3.58 -4.60
C PRO A 52 -11.17 3.15 -5.94
N GLN A 53 -11.55 3.79 -7.04
CA GLN A 53 -11.04 3.44 -8.36
C GLN A 53 -9.58 3.88 -8.52
N ALA A 54 -9.24 5.09 -8.11
CA ALA A 54 -7.87 5.60 -8.13
C ALA A 54 -6.95 4.76 -7.23
N LYS A 55 -7.45 4.33 -6.07
CA LYS A 55 -6.74 3.43 -5.16
C LYS A 55 -6.39 2.09 -5.83
N ARG A 56 -7.37 1.44 -6.47
CA ARG A 56 -7.14 0.17 -7.18
C ARG A 56 -6.14 0.33 -8.33
N ASN A 57 -6.26 1.40 -9.09
CA ASN A 57 -5.32 1.70 -10.18
C ASN A 57 -3.88 1.85 -9.66
N LEU A 58 -3.71 2.49 -8.51
CA LEU A 58 -2.40 2.61 -7.87
C LEU A 58 -1.88 1.27 -7.35
N TRP A 59 -2.74 0.46 -6.75
CA TRP A 59 -2.38 -0.89 -6.32
C TRP A 59 -1.89 -1.76 -7.48
N ASP A 60 -2.59 -1.73 -8.62
CA ASP A 60 -2.19 -2.45 -9.83
C ASP A 60 -0.82 -1.98 -10.34
N LEU A 61 -0.57 -0.68 -10.30
CA LEU A 61 0.74 -0.12 -10.65
C LEU A 61 1.84 -0.63 -9.71
N VAL A 62 1.62 -0.58 -8.41
CA VAL A 62 2.58 -1.04 -7.39
C VAL A 62 2.88 -2.53 -7.54
N LYS A 63 1.85 -3.35 -7.73
CA LYS A 63 2.02 -4.79 -8.02
C LYS A 63 2.84 -5.03 -9.27
N GLY A 64 2.56 -4.32 -10.34
CA GLY A 64 3.30 -4.42 -11.60
C GLY A 64 4.78 -4.07 -11.45
N LEU A 65 5.10 -3.03 -10.69
CA LEU A 65 6.48 -2.66 -10.38
C LEU A 65 7.21 -3.72 -9.57
N ASN A 66 6.55 -4.29 -8.57
CA ASN A 66 7.11 -5.37 -7.76
C ASN A 66 7.31 -6.65 -8.56
N ASP A 67 6.35 -7.04 -9.39
CA ASP A 67 6.46 -8.19 -10.30
C ASP A 67 7.61 -8.02 -11.29
N GLY A 68 7.93 -6.80 -11.67
CA GLY A 68 9.08 -6.45 -12.50
C GLY A 68 10.44 -6.49 -11.78
N GLY A 69 10.48 -6.89 -10.51
CA GLY A 69 11.70 -7.08 -9.73
C GLY A 69 12.05 -5.93 -8.78
N MET A 70 11.22 -4.91 -8.68
CA MET A 70 11.45 -3.79 -7.75
C MET A 70 11.02 -4.17 -6.32
N THR A 71 11.87 -3.91 -5.36
CA THR A 71 11.52 -4.00 -3.94
C THR A 71 10.75 -2.74 -3.54
N ILE A 72 9.58 -2.91 -2.92
CA ILE A 72 8.75 -1.79 -2.49
C ILE A 72 8.56 -1.86 -0.98
N VAL A 73 8.85 -0.77 -0.32
CA VAL A 73 8.57 -0.55 1.10
C VAL A 73 7.50 0.51 1.19
N LEU A 74 6.34 0.17 1.75
CA LEU A 74 5.27 1.14 1.90
C LEU A 74 4.83 1.24 3.37
N THR A 75 4.42 2.44 3.75
CA THR A 75 3.73 2.67 4.99
C THR A 75 2.25 2.88 4.70
N THR A 76 1.39 2.35 5.52
CA THR A 76 -0.05 2.54 5.42
C THR A 76 -0.72 2.30 6.77
N HIS A 77 -1.83 2.99 7.00
CA HIS A 77 -2.76 2.69 8.08
C HIS A 77 -4.01 1.95 7.55
N ASN A 78 -4.05 1.68 6.25
CA ASN A 78 -5.13 0.92 5.63
C ASN A 78 -4.75 -0.57 5.61
N MET A 79 -5.42 -1.37 6.43
CA MET A 79 -5.12 -2.79 6.58
C MET A 79 -5.44 -3.59 5.31
N GLU A 80 -6.48 -3.23 4.58
CA GLU A 80 -6.80 -3.83 3.29
C GLU A 80 -5.66 -3.63 2.27
N GLU A 81 -5.07 -2.43 2.23
CA GLU A 81 -3.90 -2.14 1.40
C GLU A 81 -2.71 -3.01 1.79
N ALA A 82 -2.46 -3.16 3.07
CA ALA A 82 -1.38 -3.99 3.57
C ALA A 82 -1.58 -5.48 3.20
N GLU A 83 -2.79 -6.00 3.36
CA GLU A 83 -3.12 -7.38 2.97
C GLU A 83 -2.97 -7.61 1.47
N GLU A 84 -3.41 -6.65 0.67
CA GLU A 84 -3.45 -6.80 -0.79
C GLU A 84 -2.07 -6.65 -1.45
N LEU A 85 -1.21 -5.78 -0.91
CA LEU A 85 0.05 -5.42 -1.56
C LEU A 85 1.29 -6.05 -0.94
N CYS A 86 1.27 -6.39 0.35
CA CYS A 86 2.49 -6.72 1.06
C CYS A 86 2.70 -8.22 1.20
N ASP A 87 3.90 -8.68 0.86
CA ASP A 87 4.36 -10.05 1.11
C ASP A 87 4.72 -10.24 2.59
N ARG A 88 5.26 -9.20 3.22
CA ARG A 88 5.60 -9.14 4.65
C ARG A 88 5.15 -7.82 5.24
N ILE A 89 4.70 -7.87 6.48
CA ILE A 89 4.18 -6.73 7.22
C ILE A 89 4.90 -6.64 8.56
N ALA A 90 5.24 -5.41 8.95
CA ALA A 90 5.66 -5.07 10.29
C ALA A 90 4.61 -4.14 10.92
N ILE A 91 4.05 -4.53 12.05
CA ILE A 91 3.10 -3.70 12.80
C ILE A 91 3.90 -2.87 13.79
N MET A 92 3.69 -1.55 13.72
CA MET A 92 4.36 -0.59 14.61
C MET A 92 3.36 0.05 15.55
N ASP A 93 3.76 0.18 16.80
CA ASP A 93 3.04 0.96 17.81
C ASP A 93 4.05 1.66 18.73
N HIS A 94 3.77 2.93 19.07
CA HIS A 94 4.67 3.76 19.88
C HIS A 94 6.15 3.73 19.44
N GLY A 95 6.39 3.74 18.12
CA GLY A 95 7.74 3.76 17.54
C GLY A 95 8.51 2.43 17.63
N LYS A 96 7.82 1.33 17.95
CA LYS A 96 8.41 0.00 18.02
C LYS A 96 7.68 -0.98 17.12
N ILE A 97 8.41 -1.90 16.52
CA ILE A 97 7.83 -3.04 15.82
C ILE A 97 7.37 -4.04 16.89
N ILE A 98 6.07 -4.35 16.90
CA ILE A 98 5.44 -5.25 17.87
C ILE A 98 5.07 -6.60 17.29
N ALA A 99 4.99 -6.73 15.96
CA ALA A 99 4.80 -7.99 15.25
C ALA A 99 5.31 -7.86 13.82
N GLU A 100 5.78 -8.96 13.24
CA GLU A 100 6.28 -9.03 11.88
C GLU A 100 5.99 -10.41 11.28
N GLY A 101 5.57 -10.45 10.03
CA GLY A 101 5.32 -11.70 9.33
C GLY A 101 4.58 -11.51 8.02
N THR A 102 4.17 -12.60 7.39
CA THR A 102 3.23 -12.55 6.27
C THR A 102 1.84 -12.17 6.77
N PRO A 103 0.98 -11.56 5.94
CA PRO A 103 -0.39 -11.27 6.32
C PRO A 103 -1.12 -12.48 6.91
N GLN A 104 -1.00 -13.62 6.27
CA GLN A 104 -1.66 -14.85 6.68
C GLN A 104 -1.14 -15.36 8.03
N ALA A 105 0.17 -15.32 8.25
CA ALA A 105 0.78 -15.75 9.51
C ALA A 105 0.33 -14.86 10.67
N LEU A 106 0.26 -13.55 10.47
CA LEU A 106 -0.21 -12.58 11.47
C LEU A 106 -1.69 -12.80 11.81
N ILE A 107 -2.52 -13.03 10.79
CA ILE A 107 -3.96 -13.29 10.99
C ILE A 107 -4.15 -14.59 11.79
N LEU A 108 -3.44 -15.65 11.43
CA LEU A 108 -3.55 -16.94 12.16
C LEU A 108 -3.08 -16.85 13.62
N GLU A 109 -2.06 -16.04 13.89
CA GLU A 109 -1.47 -15.95 15.23
C GLU A 109 -2.23 -14.99 16.15
N PHE A 110 -2.70 -13.86 15.63
CA PHE A 110 -3.16 -12.74 16.46
C PHE A 110 -4.63 -12.36 16.27
N ALA A 111 -5.29 -12.76 15.19
CA ALA A 111 -6.70 -12.45 15.04
C ALA A 111 -7.54 -13.30 16.00
N PRO A 112 -8.40 -12.69 16.80
CA PRO A 112 -9.27 -13.45 17.71
C PRO A 112 -10.24 -14.29 16.89
N GLU A 113 -10.38 -15.58 17.23
CA GLU A 113 -11.42 -16.44 16.65
C GLU A 113 -12.80 -15.96 17.16
N PRO A 114 -13.69 -15.49 16.30
CA PRO A 114 -15.05 -15.24 16.71
C PRO A 114 -15.75 -16.58 16.95
N PRO A 115 -16.52 -16.72 18.05
CA PRO A 115 -17.11 -18.00 18.46
C PRO A 115 -18.09 -18.63 17.45
N ASP A 116 -18.56 -17.90 16.44
CA ASP A 116 -19.59 -18.35 15.50
C ASP A 116 -19.38 -17.87 14.04
N ALA A 117 -18.19 -17.43 13.64
CA ALA A 117 -17.95 -16.96 12.27
C ALA A 117 -17.09 -17.92 11.46
N PRO A 118 -17.32 -18.05 10.14
CA PRO A 118 -16.39 -18.75 9.28
C PRO A 118 -15.02 -18.07 9.36
N LEU A 119 -13.99 -18.86 9.60
CA LEU A 119 -12.58 -18.60 9.74
C LEU A 119 -12.02 -17.51 8.81
N HIS A 120 -12.14 -16.24 9.15
CA HIS A 120 -11.33 -15.20 8.48
C HIS A 120 -11.29 -13.92 9.33
N GLY A 121 -10.42 -13.90 10.33
CA GLY A 121 -9.89 -12.65 10.86
C GLY A 121 -9.14 -11.89 9.76
N ASN A 122 -9.00 -10.59 9.92
CA ASN A 122 -8.25 -9.74 9.00
C ASN A 122 -7.13 -8.99 9.76
N LEU A 123 -6.28 -8.27 9.04
CA LEU A 123 -5.19 -7.50 9.66
C LEU A 123 -5.68 -6.39 10.60
N GLU A 124 -6.88 -5.87 10.39
CA GLU A 124 -7.46 -4.88 11.31
C GLU A 124 -7.72 -5.53 12.68
N ASP A 125 -8.25 -6.77 12.71
CA ASP A 125 -8.42 -7.53 13.94
C ASP A 125 -7.08 -7.78 14.64
N VAL A 126 -6.04 -8.12 13.89
CA VAL A 126 -4.68 -8.29 14.40
C VAL A 126 -4.17 -6.99 15.05
N PHE A 127 -4.30 -5.87 14.34
CA PHE A 127 -3.85 -4.58 14.83
C PHE A 127 -4.56 -4.19 16.13
N LEU A 128 -5.88 -4.33 16.18
CA LEU A 128 -6.68 -4.05 17.37
C LEU A 128 -6.29 -4.96 18.56
N SER A 129 -6.06 -6.25 18.29
CA SER A 129 -5.65 -7.22 19.31
C SER A 129 -4.30 -6.86 19.92
N LEU A 130 -3.35 -6.44 19.10
CA LEU A 130 -1.98 -6.13 19.54
C LEU A 130 -1.84 -4.75 20.21
N THR A 131 -2.58 -3.77 19.75
CA THR A 131 -2.44 -2.37 20.21
C THR A 131 -3.50 -1.99 21.25
N GLY A 132 -4.61 -2.70 21.29
CA GLY A 132 -5.75 -2.40 22.19
C GLY A 132 -6.52 -1.13 21.81
N HIS A 133 -6.22 -0.53 20.67
CA HIS A 133 -6.90 0.69 20.18
C HIS A 133 -6.93 0.69 18.64
N GLY A 134 -7.89 1.39 18.08
CA GLY A 134 -7.98 1.60 16.63
C GLY A 134 -6.77 2.36 16.07
N LEU A 135 -6.68 2.36 14.75
CA LEU A 135 -5.67 3.13 14.03
C LEU A 135 -5.72 4.60 14.46
N ARG A 136 -4.57 5.15 14.79
CA ARG A 136 -4.44 6.57 15.06
C ARG A 136 -4.43 7.32 13.73
N GLU A 137 -5.32 8.28 13.62
CA GLU A 137 -5.30 9.24 12.52
C GLU A 137 -4.07 10.14 12.58
#